data_8d2a9da09cb9e0e9a89ddd8e105e9516
#
_entry.id   8d2a9da09cb9e0e9a89ddd8e105e9516
#
_cell.length_a   1.000
_cell.length_b   1.000
_cell.length_c   1.000
_cell.angle_alpha   90.00
_cell.angle_beta   90.00
_cell.angle_gamma   90.00
#
_symmetry.space_group_name_H-M   'P 1'
#
loop_
_entity.id
_entity.type
_entity.pdbx_description
1 polymer ?
#
loop_
_entity_poly.entity_id
_entity_poly.type
_entity_poly.pdbx_seq_one_letter_code
_entity_poly.pdbx_strand_id
1 'polypeptide(L)'
;VIQLDQPQVMEFWEIFDYLHDNEAFGVNHSSEKGVYAVNFNHIAQVASEYRQSMQLNTDIKNLLKAGRMRKFVGVKTVRSVVNSQFNSTLAVGSTLKRPEVIKCWVFQENSES
;
A
#
# COMPACT_ATOMS: atom_id res chain seq x y z
N VAL A 1 15.52 15.61 -19.53
CA VAL A 1 14.85 14.35 -19.84
C VAL A 1 14.18 13.83 -18.57
N ILE A 2 12.88 13.67 -18.63
CA ILE A 2 12.13 13.09 -17.52
C ILE A 2 12.33 11.58 -17.55
N GLN A 3 12.91 11.04 -16.50
CA GLN A 3 13.05 9.60 -16.38
C GLN A 3 11.82 9.04 -15.68
N LEU A 4 11.07 8.24 -16.42
CA LEU A 4 9.89 7.57 -15.90
C LEU A 4 10.29 6.26 -15.22
N ASP A 5 9.47 5.84 -14.27
CA ASP A 5 9.63 4.53 -13.66
C ASP A 5 9.38 3.42 -14.69
N GLN A 6 9.90 2.24 -14.39
CA GLN A 6 9.63 1.07 -15.21
C GLN A 6 8.11 0.85 -15.36
N PRO A 7 7.64 0.36 -16.52
CA PRO A 7 6.21 0.13 -16.73
C PRO A 7 5.57 -0.73 -15.64
N GLN A 8 6.30 -1.72 -15.12
CA GLN A 8 5.79 -2.58 -14.06
C GLN A 8 5.54 -1.80 -12.77
N VAL A 9 6.40 -0.84 -12.46
CA VAL A 9 6.24 0.01 -11.27
C VAL A 9 5.04 0.94 -11.45
N MET A 10 4.90 1.53 -12.63
CA MET A 10 3.76 2.40 -12.93
C MET A 10 2.45 1.62 -12.84
N GLU A 11 2.42 0.41 -13.37
CA GLU A 11 1.24 -0.45 -13.29
C GLU A 11 0.90 -0.81 -11.85
N PHE A 12 1.92 -1.11 -11.03
CA PHE A 12 1.72 -1.39 -9.61
C PHE A 12 1.01 -0.22 -8.93
N TRP A 13 1.49 1.00 -9.15
CA TRP A 13 0.90 2.17 -8.50
C TRP A 13 -0.48 2.51 -9.04
N GLU A 14 -0.74 2.27 -10.33
CA GLU A 14 -2.08 2.44 -10.90
C GLU A 14 -3.07 1.49 -10.23
N ILE A 15 -2.71 0.22 -10.07
CA ILE A 15 -3.55 -0.76 -9.38
C ILE A 15 -3.72 -0.37 -7.92
N PHE A 16 -2.64 0.04 -7.25
CA PHE A 16 -2.68 0.49 -5.87
C PHE A 16 -3.67 1.64 -5.69
N ASP A 17 -3.58 2.65 -6.54
CA ASP A 17 -4.48 3.82 -6.47
C ASP A 17 -5.93 3.42 -6.73
N TYR A 18 -6.14 2.55 -7.71
CA TYR A 18 -7.48 2.01 -8.01
C TYR A 18 -8.08 1.29 -6.80
N LEU A 19 -7.29 0.42 -6.18
CA LEU A 19 -7.76 -0.33 -5.01
C LEU A 19 -8.03 0.58 -3.83
N HIS A 20 -7.18 1.59 -3.63
CA HIS A 20 -7.37 2.55 -2.55
C HIS A 20 -8.66 3.34 -2.71
N ASP A 21 -8.99 3.74 -3.94
CA ASP A 21 -10.20 4.50 -4.22
C ASP A 21 -11.48 3.64 -4.08
N ASN A 22 -11.39 2.35 -4.34
CA ASN A 22 -12.55 1.46 -4.35
C ASN A 22 -12.75 0.70 -3.04
N GLU A 23 -11.69 0.49 -2.25
CA GLU A 23 -11.80 -0.18 -0.96
C GLU A 23 -12.38 0.78 0.08
N ALA A 24 -13.31 0.29 0.90
CA ALA A 24 -14.00 1.12 1.89
C ALA A 24 -13.05 1.80 2.86
N PHE A 25 -11.98 1.12 3.27
CA PHE A 25 -10.99 1.66 4.21
C PHE A 25 -9.67 2.04 3.54
N GLY A 26 -9.57 1.84 2.21
CA GLY A 26 -8.34 2.06 1.48
C GLY A 26 -7.32 0.95 1.64
N VAL A 27 -6.18 1.11 1.00
CA VAL A 27 -5.06 0.15 1.08
C VAL A 27 -3.77 0.79 1.57
N ASN A 28 -3.76 2.11 1.74
CA ASN A 28 -2.64 2.84 2.30
C ASN A 28 -2.77 2.88 3.82
N HIS A 29 -1.87 2.22 4.52
CA HIS A 29 -1.93 2.10 5.98
C HIS A 29 -1.39 3.34 6.70
N SER A 30 -0.79 4.28 5.97
CA SER A 30 -0.30 5.53 6.55
C SER A 30 -1.41 6.58 6.60
N SER A 31 -1.45 7.36 7.68
CA SER A 31 -2.33 8.51 7.80
C SER A 31 -1.66 9.81 7.34
N GLU A 32 -0.36 9.78 7.05
CA GLU A 32 0.38 10.96 6.64
C GLU A 32 0.20 11.24 5.15
N LYS A 33 -0.03 12.51 4.82
CA LYS A 33 -0.17 12.93 3.43
C LYS A 33 1.17 12.76 2.70
N GLY A 34 1.12 12.18 1.50
CA GLY A 34 2.31 11.95 0.70
C GLY A 34 3.15 10.76 1.13
N VAL A 35 2.71 10.02 2.15
CA VAL A 35 3.37 8.80 2.61
C VAL A 35 2.47 7.60 2.34
N TYR A 36 3.05 6.56 1.77
CA TYR A 36 2.33 5.33 1.40
C TYR A 36 2.91 4.17 2.16
N ALA A 37 2.13 3.56 3.02
CA ALA A 37 2.52 2.36 3.75
C ALA A 37 1.82 1.15 3.14
N VAL A 38 2.59 0.29 2.50
CA VAL A 38 2.07 -0.84 1.72
C VAL A 38 2.40 -2.15 2.43
N ASN A 39 1.37 -2.91 2.78
CA ASN A 39 1.54 -4.28 3.24
C ASN A 39 1.22 -5.20 2.06
N PHE A 40 2.23 -5.92 1.55
CA PHE A 40 2.07 -6.71 0.33
C PHE A 40 1.06 -7.84 0.49
N ASN A 41 0.96 -8.43 1.67
CA ASN A 41 -0.03 -9.48 1.93
C ASN A 41 -1.46 -8.92 1.84
N HIS A 42 -1.67 -7.76 2.43
CA HIS A 42 -2.97 -7.09 2.40
C HIS A 42 -3.34 -6.66 0.98
N ILE A 43 -2.41 -6.01 0.27
CA ILE A 43 -2.71 -5.53 -1.08
C ILE A 43 -2.93 -6.67 -2.06
N ALA A 44 -2.21 -7.78 -1.90
CA ALA A 44 -2.43 -8.97 -2.71
C ALA A 44 -3.84 -9.53 -2.51
N GLN A 45 -4.29 -9.57 -1.27
CA GLN A 45 -5.65 -10.02 -0.94
C GLN A 45 -6.70 -9.11 -1.55
N VAL A 46 -6.55 -7.80 -1.39
CA VAL A 46 -7.50 -6.83 -1.94
C VAL A 46 -7.50 -6.89 -3.47
N ALA A 47 -6.33 -6.98 -4.10
CA ALA A 47 -6.23 -7.10 -5.55
C ALA A 47 -6.97 -8.34 -6.05
N SER A 48 -6.85 -9.46 -5.34
CA SER A 48 -7.57 -10.68 -5.67
C SER A 48 -9.08 -10.48 -5.60
N GLU A 49 -9.56 -9.80 -4.57
CA GLU A 49 -10.99 -9.51 -4.40
C GLU A 49 -11.55 -8.65 -5.53
N TYR A 50 -10.76 -7.72 -6.03
CA TYR A 50 -11.15 -6.86 -7.15
C TYR A 50 -10.73 -7.42 -8.50
N ARG A 51 -10.23 -8.66 -8.54
CA ARG A 51 -9.80 -9.35 -9.76
C ARG A 51 -8.73 -8.59 -10.54
N GLN A 52 -7.85 -7.90 -9.82
CA GLN A 52 -6.71 -7.22 -10.41
C GLN A 52 -5.50 -8.14 -10.40
N SER A 53 -4.84 -8.26 -11.55
CA SER A 53 -3.65 -9.07 -11.69
C SER A 53 -2.43 -8.25 -11.26
N MET A 54 -2.00 -8.43 -10.03
CA MET A 54 -0.87 -7.69 -9.48
C MET A 54 0.29 -8.64 -9.20
N GLN A 55 1.43 -8.37 -9.83
CA GLN A 55 2.63 -9.17 -9.63
C GLN A 55 3.39 -8.65 -8.41
N LEU A 56 3.57 -9.53 -7.42
CA LEU A 56 4.26 -9.18 -6.17
C LEU A 56 5.46 -10.11 -5.95
N ASN A 57 6.27 -10.30 -6.99
CA ASN A 57 7.48 -11.12 -6.92
C ASN A 57 8.68 -10.27 -6.49
N THR A 58 9.84 -10.91 -6.34
CA THR A 58 11.07 -10.24 -5.92
C THR A 58 11.48 -9.15 -6.93
N ASP A 59 11.25 -9.38 -8.21
CA ASP A 59 11.64 -8.43 -9.24
C ASP A 59 10.89 -7.11 -9.11
N ILE A 60 9.56 -7.16 -8.93
CA ILE A 60 8.78 -5.92 -8.75
C ILE A 60 9.15 -5.22 -7.45
N LYS A 61 9.44 -5.97 -6.39
CA LYS A 61 9.88 -5.37 -5.13
C LYS A 61 11.19 -4.61 -5.29
N ASN A 62 12.14 -5.18 -6.04
CA ASN A 62 13.42 -4.51 -6.32
C ASN A 62 13.21 -3.25 -7.17
N LEU A 63 12.32 -3.32 -8.15
CA LEU A 63 11.99 -2.16 -8.99
C LEU A 63 11.32 -1.06 -8.17
N LEU A 64 10.46 -1.42 -7.22
CA LEU A 64 9.82 -0.45 -6.33
C LEU A 64 10.84 0.26 -5.44
N LYS A 65 11.85 -0.45 -4.96
CA LYS A 65 12.93 0.17 -4.18
C LYS A 65 13.71 1.20 -4.97
N ALA A 66 13.81 1.01 -6.28
CA ALA A 66 14.52 1.92 -7.18
C ALA A 66 13.59 2.95 -7.82
N GLY A 67 12.28 2.93 -7.49
CA GLY A 67 11.30 3.82 -8.08
C GLY A 67 11.54 5.29 -7.77
N ARG A 68 11.10 6.16 -8.66
CA ARG A 68 11.33 7.61 -8.55
C ARG A 68 10.08 8.40 -8.21
N MET A 69 8.92 7.94 -8.68
CA MET A 69 7.66 8.63 -8.42
C MET A 69 7.30 8.58 -6.92
N ARG A 70 7.46 7.41 -6.32
CA ARG A 70 7.26 7.21 -4.89
C ARG A 70 8.49 6.51 -4.34
N LYS A 71 9.31 7.29 -3.65
CA LYS A 71 10.62 6.84 -3.21
C LYS A 71 10.49 5.90 -2.00
N PHE A 72 11.15 4.76 -2.07
CA PHE A 72 11.19 3.81 -0.97
C PHE A 72 11.98 4.39 0.21
N VAL A 73 11.34 4.46 1.36
CA VAL A 73 11.94 4.97 2.60
C VAL A 73 12.53 3.84 3.42
N GLY A 74 11.81 2.73 3.51
CA GLY A 74 12.25 1.59 4.29
C GLY A 74 11.09 0.73 4.73
N VAL A 75 11.40 -0.37 5.40
CA VAL A 75 10.40 -1.25 6.01
C VAL A 75 10.23 -0.82 7.46
N LYS A 76 9.02 -0.42 7.82
CA LYS A 76 8.73 0.11 9.15
C LYS A 76 7.44 -0.49 9.69
N THR A 77 7.37 -0.58 11.00
CA THR A 77 6.12 -0.91 11.70
C THR A 77 5.33 0.38 11.88
N VAL A 78 4.12 0.43 11.34
CA VAL A 78 3.27 1.62 11.38
C VAL A 78 1.91 1.30 11.99
N ARG A 79 1.29 2.31 12.57
CA ARG A 79 -0.10 2.17 13.02
C ARG A 79 -1.01 2.23 11.80
N SER A 80 -1.71 1.14 11.54
CA SER A 80 -2.55 1.02 10.37
C SER A 80 -3.89 1.74 10.57
N VAL A 81 -4.10 2.81 9.81
CA VAL A 81 -5.41 3.48 9.81
C VAL A 81 -6.48 2.60 9.18
N VAL A 82 -6.10 1.77 8.20
CA VAL A 82 -7.02 0.83 7.55
C VAL A 82 -7.56 -0.17 8.56
N ASN A 83 -6.67 -0.83 9.29
CA ASN A 83 -7.06 -1.83 10.29
C ASN A 83 -7.79 -1.18 11.47
N SER A 84 -7.37 0.01 11.87
CA SER A 84 -8.04 0.73 12.96
C SER A 84 -9.48 1.07 12.59
N GLN A 85 -9.72 1.54 11.38
CA GLN A 85 -11.07 1.83 10.89
C GLN A 85 -11.90 0.57 10.78
N PHE A 86 -11.31 -0.52 10.26
CA PHE A 86 -11.99 -1.80 10.19
C PHE A 86 -12.42 -2.28 11.58
N ASN A 87 -11.52 -2.21 12.56
CA ASN A 87 -11.80 -2.65 13.90
C ASN A 87 -12.91 -1.82 14.55
N SER A 88 -13.02 -0.54 14.21
CA SER A 88 -14.07 0.32 14.75
C SER A 88 -15.47 -0.07 14.30
N THR A 89 -15.58 -0.83 13.21
CA THR A 89 -16.87 -1.32 12.70
C THR A 89 -17.27 -2.65 13.29
N LEU A 90 -16.38 -3.31 14.02
CA LEU A 90 -16.65 -4.62 14.60
C LEU A 90 -17.43 -4.50 15.91
N ALA A 91 -18.25 -5.52 16.19
CA ALA A 91 -18.96 -5.61 17.47
C ALA A 91 -17.96 -5.85 18.60
N VAL A 92 -18.33 -5.43 19.79
CA VAL A 92 -17.53 -5.66 20.99
C VAL A 92 -17.34 -7.17 21.18
N GLY A 93 -16.10 -7.59 21.42
CA GLY A 93 -15.77 -9.00 21.61
C GLY A 93 -15.59 -9.80 20.33
N SER A 94 -15.60 -9.13 19.16
CA SER A 94 -15.35 -9.81 17.88
C SER A 94 -13.95 -10.40 17.82
N THR A 95 -13.83 -11.62 17.29
CA THR A 95 -12.56 -12.29 17.07
C THR A 95 -11.94 -11.90 15.71
N LEU A 96 -12.63 -11.09 14.92
CA LEU A 96 -12.18 -10.67 13.60
C LEU A 96 -11.27 -9.44 13.64
N LYS A 97 -10.95 -8.96 14.82
CA LYS A 97 -10.12 -7.77 15.01
C LYS A 97 -8.75 -7.93 14.36
N ARG A 98 -8.35 -6.93 13.58
CA ARG A 98 -7.04 -6.91 12.91
C ARG A 98 -6.00 -6.19 13.77
N PRO A 99 -4.71 -6.54 13.62
CA PRO A 99 -3.65 -5.81 14.33
C PRO A 99 -3.67 -4.32 13.94
N GLU A 100 -3.63 -3.45 14.92
CA GLU A 100 -3.57 -2.01 14.68
C GLU A 100 -2.18 -1.54 14.24
N VAL A 101 -1.15 -2.35 14.52
CA VAL A 101 0.24 -2.06 14.17
C VAL A 101 0.72 -3.18 13.27
N ILE A 102 1.18 -2.82 12.07
CA ILE A 102 1.65 -3.80 11.09
C ILE A 102 2.94 -3.33 10.45
N LYS A 103 3.71 -4.28 9.92
CA LYS A 103 4.95 -4.00 9.21
C LYS A 103 4.63 -3.71 7.75
N CYS A 104 5.06 -2.54 7.29
CA CYS A 104 4.78 -2.08 5.92
C CYS A 104 6.03 -1.59 5.23
N TRP A 105 6.01 -1.66 3.91
CA TRP A 105 6.97 -0.95 3.08
C TRP A 105 6.48 0.49 2.94
N VAL A 106 7.32 1.43 3.38
CA VAL A 106 6.96 2.85 3.40
C VAL A 106 7.58 3.55 2.21
N PHE A 107 6.75 4.26 1.47
CA PHE A 107 7.15 5.06 0.32
C PHE A 107 6.73 6.51 0.58
N GLN A 108 7.52 7.43 0.06
CA GLN A 108 7.22 8.85 0.16
C GLN A 108 7.08 9.43 -1.24
N GLU A 109 6.03 10.20 -1.47
CA GLU A 109 5.82 10.87 -2.74
C GLU A 109 6.97 11.84 -3.00
N ASN A 110 7.50 11.79 -4.24
CA ASN A 110 8.54 12.71 -4.66
C ASN A 110 7.90 14.07 -4.94
N SER A 111 8.17 15.03 -4.08
CA SER A 111 7.59 16.37 -4.16
C SER A 111 8.51 17.37 -4.86
N GLU A 112 9.55 16.92 -5.53
CA GLU A 112 10.39 17.83 -6.30
C GLU A 112 9.59 18.47 -7.42
N SER A 113 9.56 19.74 -7.36
CA SER A 113 8.93 20.55 -8.40
C SER A 113 9.95 20.96 -9.47
#